data_0acf5c8ede532b245d8f7232e62321d7
#
_entry.id   0acf5c8ede532b245d8f7232e62321d7
#
_cell.length_a   1.000
_cell.length_b   1.000
_cell.length_c   1.000
_cell.angle_alpha   90.00
_cell.angle_beta   90.00
_cell.angle_gamma   90.00
#
_symmetry.space_group_name_H-M   'P 1'
#
loop_
_entity.id
_entity.type
_entity.pdbx_description
1 polymer ?
#
loop_
_entity_poly.entity_id
_entity_poly.type
_entity_poly.pdbx_seq_one_letter_code
_entity_poly.pdbx_strand_id
1 'polypeptide(L)'
;MALLEVENLSMGYHTQKGYLHAVEDVSFSLEEGKSLGFVGESGCGKTTLGMALMRLLPPNGVIREGRMLFDGADLLQKSDEEMREIRWQKIAMIFQAAMNALNPVHRVHEQIAEAILTHNASLDKKEAFEQVEELFQLVGIPRDRMRDYPHQYSGGMKQRAIIAMALACKPRLIIADEPTTALDVIVQDQILKEIMSLQKEFGISMIFISHDISIVADVCHDIGIMYAGKLVEHGSREEVFSNPAHPYTKALLSSYPTLTGEKSRLMPIPGETPNLIHPPSGCRFRDRCPGAKEACKTGEAVWLETSPRHKTLCYQCGADCR
;
A
#
# COMPACT_ATOMS: atom_id res chain seq x y z
N MET A 1 14.23 -2.50 -14.83
CA MET A 1 13.64 -1.17 -15.13
C MET A 1 12.53 -0.93 -14.12
N ALA A 2 12.30 0.31 -13.74
CA ALA A 2 11.17 0.65 -12.87
C ALA A 2 9.85 0.42 -13.62
N LEU A 3 8.91 -0.29 -13.01
CA LEU A 3 7.55 -0.46 -13.51
C LEU A 3 6.69 0.76 -13.15
N LEU A 4 6.89 1.28 -11.94
CA LEU A 4 6.21 2.46 -11.42
C LEU A 4 7.26 3.44 -10.88
N GLU A 5 7.13 4.70 -11.29
CA GLU A 5 7.93 5.82 -10.75
C GLU A 5 6.99 6.93 -10.32
N VAL A 6 7.13 7.37 -9.09
CA VAL A 6 6.38 8.48 -8.51
C VAL A 6 7.37 9.55 -8.11
N GLU A 7 7.14 10.78 -8.60
CA GLU A 7 8.03 11.93 -8.40
C GLU A 7 7.26 13.08 -7.78
N ASN A 8 7.71 13.54 -6.62
CA ASN A 8 7.23 14.73 -5.89
C ASN A 8 5.70 14.82 -5.76
N LEU A 9 5.04 13.67 -5.58
CA LEU A 9 3.59 13.60 -5.52
C LEU A 9 3.07 14.34 -4.29
N SER A 10 2.21 15.35 -4.54
CA SER A 10 1.54 16.13 -3.50
C SER A 10 0.05 16.16 -3.76
N MET A 11 -0.75 15.75 -2.77
CA MET A 11 -2.19 15.68 -2.88
C MET A 11 -2.90 15.80 -1.53
N GLY A 12 -4.17 16.11 -1.59
CA GLY A 12 -4.99 16.23 -0.38
C GLY A 12 -6.46 16.44 -0.68
N TYR A 13 -7.18 16.87 0.32
CA TYR A 13 -8.64 16.96 0.30
C TYR A 13 -9.12 18.35 0.67
N HIS A 14 -10.05 18.90 -0.11
CA HIS A 14 -10.80 20.07 0.30
C HIS A 14 -11.82 19.68 1.36
N THR A 15 -11.72 20.28 2.55
CA THR A 15 -12.64 20.06 3.67
C THR A 15 -13.30 21.39 4.06
N GLN A 16 -14.36 21.34 4.87
CA GLN A 16 -15.00 22.55 5.41
C GLN A 16 -14.06 23.40 6.28
N LYS A 17 -13.01 22.78 6.86
CA LYS A 17 -12.03 23.45 7.75
C LYS A 17 -10.76 23.91 7.00
N GLY A 18 -10.64 23.62 5.70
CA GLY A 18 -9.48 23.95 4.90
C GLY A 18 -8.96 22.77 4.08
N TYR A 19 -7.80 22.95 3.48
CA TYR A 19 -7.15 21.91 2.69
C TYR A 19 -6.34 20.97 3.60
N LEU A 20 -6.65 19.66 3.55
CA LEU A 20 -5.94 18.61 4.25
C LEU A 20 -4.79 18.09 3.38
N HIS A 21 -3.55 18.28 3.80
CA HIS A 21 -2.33 17.80 3.12
C HIS A 21 -2.11 16.32 3.40
N ALA A 22 -2.77 15.44 2.64
CA ALA A 22 -2.76 14.00 2.91
C ALA A 22 -1.46 13.31 2.47
N VAL A 23 -0.87 13.76 1.36
CA VAL A 23 0.44 13.33 0.85
C VAL A 23 1.18 14.56 0.35
N GLU A 24 2.47 14.68 0.66
CA GLU A 24 3.26 15.85 0.30
C GLU A 24 4.69 15.45 -0.04
N ASP A 25 5.09 15.77 -1.27
CA ASP A 25 6.44 15.57 -1.80
C ASP A 25 6.94 14.11 -1.66
N VAL A 26 6.09 13.15 -2.07
CA VAL A 26 6.42 11.72 -1.99
C VAL A 26 7.00 11.24 -3.31
N SER A 27 8.22 10.67 -3.24
CA SER A 27 8.93 10.11 -4.40
C SER A 27 9.46 8.72 -4.09
N PHE A 28 9.16 7.76 -4.96
CA PHE A 28 9.63 6.37 -4.88
C PHE A 28 9.57 5.69 -6.25
N SER A 29 10.22 4.55 -6.37
CA SER A 29 10.13 3.68 -7.55
C SER A 29 9.88 2.23 -7.14
N LEU A 30 9.25 1.47 -8.02
CA LEU A 30 9.01 0.04 -7.88
C LEU A 30 9.49 -0.68 -9.13
N GLU A 31 10.42 -1.60 -8.96
CA GLU A 31 10.90 -2.46 -10.02
C GLU A 31 9.88 -3.57 -10.34
N GLU A 32 9.92 -4.05 -11.60
CA GLU A 32 9.05 -5.15 -12.03
C GLU A 32 9.30 -6.43 -11.21
N GLY A 33 8.23 -7.11 -10.80
CA GLY A 33 8.27 -8.32 -9.98
C GLY A 33 8.67 -8.10 -8.52
N LYS A 34 8.91 -6.85 -8.10
CA LYS A 34 9.25 -6.50 -6.70
C LYS A 34 8.03 -6.08 -5.89
N SER A 35 8.20 -6.05 -4.58
CA SER A 35 7.20 -5.55 -3.63
C SER A 35 7.75 -4.41 -2.79
N LEU A 36 6.96 -3.34 -2.66
CA LEU A 36 7.22 -2.18 -1.81
C LEU A 36 6.12 -2.06 -0.75
N GLY A 37 6.51 -2.01 0.50
CA GLY A 37 5.59 -1.84 1.62
C GLY A 37 5.55 -0.41 2.13
N PHE A 38 4.37 0.18 2.28
CA PHE A 38 4.19 1.45 2.97
C PHE A 38 3.64 1.22 4.37
N VAL A 39 4.37 1.69 5.38
CA VAL A 39 4.03 1.55 6.80
C VAL A 39 3.98 2.90 7.49
N GLY A 40 3.14 3.01 8.51
CA GLY A 40 3.03 4.21 9.34
C GLY A 40 1.70 4.24 10.10
N GLU A 41 1.56 5.19 11.02
CA GLU A 41 0.34 5.35 11.82
C GLU A 41 -0.91 5.59 10.95
N SER A 42 -2.09 5.26 11.48
CA SER A 42 -3.36 5.53 10.80
C SER A 42 -3.48 7.03 10.47
N GLY A 43 -4.02 7.32 9.28
CA GLY A 43 -4.17 8.71 8.80
C GLY A 43 -2.89 9.35 8.25
N CYS A 44 -1.75 8.65 8.16
CA CYS A 44 -0.52 9.24 7.60
C CYS A 44 -0.48 9.33 6.05
N GLY A 45 -1.54 8.93 5.33
CA GLY A 45 -1.66 9.12 3.89
C GLY A 45 -1.46 7.87 3.01
N LYS A 46 -1.22 6.68 3.57
CA LYS A 46 -0.95 5.44 2.81
C LYS A 46 -2.07 5.05 1.85
N THR A 47 -3.29 4.89 2.34
CA THR A 47 -4.48 4.59 1.52
C THR A 47 -4.71 5.66 0.46
N THR A 48 -4.51 6.93 0.84
CA THR A 48 -4.61 8.07 -0.08
C THR A 48 -3.61 7.96 -1.22
N LEU A 49 -2.37 7.55 -0.95
CA LEU A 49 -1.34 7.29 -1.95
C LEU A 49 -1.79 6.16 -2.91
N GLY A 50 -2.30 5.05 -2.38
CA GLY A 50 -2.84 3.94 -3.19
C GLY A 50 -4.01 4.38 -4.09
N MET A 51 -4.95 5.16 -3.55
CA MET A 51 -6.07 5.71 -4.33
C MET A 51 -5.61 6.71 -5.40
N ALA A 52 -4.55 7.50 -5.13
CA ALA A 52 -3.97 8.40 -6.12
C ALA A 52 -3.40 7.65 -7.32
N LEU A 53 -2.65 6.57 -7.08
CA LEU A 53 -2.09 5.72 -8.13
C LEU A 53 -3.19 5.13 -9.04
N MET A 54 -4.34 4.84 -8.48
CA MET A 54 -5.52 4.37 -9.22
C MET A 54 -6.35 5.52 -9.80
N ARG A 55 -6.05 6.79 -9.48
CA ARG A 55 -6.91 7.96 -9.79
C ARG A 55 -8.37 7.73 -9.35
N LEU A 56 -8.55 7.15 -8.16
CA LEU A 56 -9.85 6.87 -7.54
C LEU A 56 -10.09 7.77 -6.32
N LEU A 57 -9.64 9.01 -6.38
CA LEU A 57 -9.90 9.99 -5.33
C LEU A 57 -11.38 10.37 -5.30
N PRO A 58 -11.94 10.64 -4.10
CA PRO A 58 -13.27 11.21 -3.98
C PRO A 58 -13.31 12.63 -4.59
N PRO A 59 -14.51 13.18 -4.88
CA PRO A 59 -14.66 14.47 -5.59
C PRO A 59 -13.95 15.67 -4.94
N ASN A 60 -13.70 15.61 -3.64
CA ASN A 60 -12.96 16.64 -2.90
C ASN A 60 -11.44 16.39 -2.82
N GLY A 61 -10.96 15.28 -3.41
CA GLY A 61 -9.54 14.94 -3.49
C GLY A 61 -8.88 15.55 -4.72
N VAL A 62 -7.71 16.16 -4.55
CA VAL A 62 -6.98 16.83 -5.62
C VAL A 62 -5.51 16.47 -5.56
N ILE A 63 -4.95 16.01 -6.68
CA ILE A 63 -3.50 15.92 -6.90
C ILE A 63 -3.05 17.29 -7.37
N ARG A 64 -2.11 17.91 -6.65
CA ARG A 64 -1.62 19.27 -6.94
C ARG A 64 -0.35 19.28 -7.74
N GLU A 65 0.55 18.35 -7.42
CA GLU A 65 1.90 18.31 -7.99
C GLU A 65 2.37 16.86 -8.14
N GLY A 66 3.39 16.67 -8.95
CA GLY A 66 4.08 15.41 -9.12
C GLY A 66 3.80 14.72 -10.45
N ARG A 67 4.43 13.57 -10.63
CA ARG A 67 4.27 12.67 -11.79
C ARG A 67 4.10 11.24 -11.30
N MET A 68 3.34 10.45 -12.05
CA MET A 68 3.15 9.02 -11.80
C MET A 68 3.34 8.26 -13.10
N LEU A 69 4.54 7.75 -13.32
CA LEU A 69 4.88 6.99 -14.53
C LEU A 69 4.66 5.49 -14.27
N PHE A 70 3.78 4.89 -15.01
CA PHE A 70 3.57 3.45 -15.04
C PHE A 70 3.97 2.92 -16.42
N ASP A 71 4.97 2.04 -16.46
CA ASP A 71 5.53 1.52 -17.72
C ASP A 71 5.94 2.65 -18.69
N GLY A 72 6.51 3.72 -18.12
CA GLY A 72 6.92 4.93 -18.83
C GLY A 72 5.80 5.90 -19.23
N ALA A 73 4.53 5.55 -19.01
CA ALA A 73 3.39 6.41 -19.32
C ALA A 73 2.90 7.17 -18.08
N ASP A 74 2.75 8.49 -18.19
CA ASP A 74 2.25 9.31 -17.07
C ASP A 74 0.75 9.11 -16.87
N LEU A 75 0.38 8.51 -15.74
CA LEU A 75 -1.01 8.24 -15.35
C LEU A 75 -1.82 9.52 -15.16
N LEU A 76 -1.18 10.65 -14.82
CA LEU A 76 -1.87 11.93 -14.62
C LEU A 76 -2.33 12.56 -15.93
N GLN A 77 -1.69 12.22 -17.05
CA GLN A 77 -2.03 12.72 -18.37
C GLN A 77 -3.07 11.86 -19.10
N LYS A 78 -3.44 10.71 -18.52
CA LYS A 78 -4.42 9.79 -19.11
C LYS A 78 -5.84 10.33 -18.96
N SER A 79 -6.68 10.13 -19.98
CA SER A 79 -8.14 10.36 -19.88
C SER A 79 -8.79 9.36 -18.93
N ASP A 80 -10.04 9.58 -18.56
CA ASP A 80 -10.77 8.64 -17.70
C ASP A 80 -11.06 7.31 -18.43
N GLU A 81 -11.25 7.35 -19.74
CA GLU A 81 -11.39 6.17 -20.60
C GLU A 81 -10.09 5.35 -20.61
N GLU A 82 -8.93 5.97 -20.84
CA GLU A 82 -7.64 5.30 -20.80
C GLU A 82 -7.35 4.73 -19.40
N MET A 83 -7.74 5.43 -18.34
CA MET A 83 -7.61 4.90 -16.98
C MET A 83 -8.54 3.72 -16.70
N ARG A 84 -9.71 3.62 -17.32
CA ARG A 84 -10.58 2.42 -17.23
C ARG A 84 -9.92 1.21 -17.85
N GLU A 85 -9.21 1.38 -18.97
CA GLU A 85 -8.44 0.30 -19.61
C GLU A 85 -7.22 -0.12 -18.75
N ILE A 86 -6.57 0.82 -18.07
CA ILE A 86 -5.43 0.53 -17.18
C ILE A 86 -5.88 -0.18 -15.91
N ARG A 87 -6.98 0.28 -15.30
CA ARG A 87 -7.53 -0.34 -14.10
C ARG A 87 -7.94 -1.77 -14.40
N TRP A 88 -7.58 -2.68 -13.52
CA TRP A 88 -7.75 -4.12 -13.60
C TRP A 88 -6.86 -4.84 -14.62
N GLN A 89 -6.74 -4.34 -15.85
CA GLN A 89 -5.87 -4.97 -16.87
C GLN A 89 -4.38 -4.81 -16.57
N LYS A 90 -3.96 -3.68 -16.02
CA LYS A 90 -2.55 -3.37 -15.74
C LYS A 90 -2.29 -3.14 -14.27
N ILE A 91 -3.19 -2.43 -13.60
CA ILE A 91 -3.09 -2.12 -12.18
C ILE A 91 -4.41 -2.53 -11.52
N ALA A 92 -4.35 -3.41 -10.51
CA ALA A 92 -5.50 -3.77 -9.68
C ALA A 92 -5.29 -3.28 -8.24
N MET A 93 -6.39 -3.15 -7.49
CA MET A 93 -6.33 -2.75 -6.08
C MET A 93 -7.23 -3.66 -5.23
N ILE A 94 -6.68 -4.13 -4.12
CA ILE A 94 -7.41 -4.75 -3.02
C ILE A 94 -7.62 -3.65 -1.99
N PHE A 95 -8.87 -3.22 -1.80
CA PHE A 95 -9.20 -2.13 -0.87
C PHE A 95 -9.28 -2.62 0.58
N GLN A 96 -9.07 -1.70 1.51
CA GLN A 96 -9.31 -1.93 2.94
C GLN A 96 -10.75 -2.40 3.17
N ALA A 97 -10.95 -3.41 4.02
CA ALA A 97 -12.25 -4.04 4.28
C ALA A 97 -12.95 -4.58 3.01
N ALA A 98 -12.18 -5.03 2.02
CA ALA A 98 -12.67 -5.53 0.74
C ALA A 98 -13.70 -6.68 0.87
N MET A 99 -13.74 -7.38 2.02
CA MET A 99 -14.77 -8.40 2.30
C MET A 99 -16.20 -7.88 2.20
N ASN A 100 -16.41 -6.57 2.33
CA ASN A 100 -17.69 -5.89 2.18
C ASN A 100 -17.94 -5.41 0.73
N ALA A 101 -16.95 -5.52 -0.16
CA ALA A 101 -17.07 -5.09 -1.55
C ALA A 101 -17.86 -6.07 -2.41
N LEU A 102 -17.96 -7.34 -2.00
CA LEU A 102 -18.78 -8.32 -2.70
C LEU A 102 -20.27 -8.00 -2.56
N ASN A 103 -20.95 -7.87 -3.69
CA ASN A 103 -22.39 -7.63 -3.72
C ASN A 103 -23.15 -8.87 -3.17
N PRO A 104 -23.90 -8.74 -2.05
CA PRO A 104 -24.50 -9.89 -1.37
C PRO A 104 -25.62 -10.60 -2.17
N VAL A 105 -26.19 -9.94 -3.18
CA VAL A 105 -27.30 -10.49 -3.98
C VAL A 105 -26.83 -11.17 -5.27
N HIS A 106 -25.52 -11.11 -5.59
CA HIS A 106 -24.93 -11.81 -6.72
C HIS A 106 -24.00 -12.93 -6.25
N ARG A 107 -23.91 -14.00 -7.03
CA ARG A 107 -22.98 -15.09 -6.75
C ARG A 107 -21.55 -14.63 -6.94
N VAL A 108 -20.61 -15.16 -6.14
CA VAL A 108 -19.22 -14.68 -6.14
C VAL A 108 -18.55 -14.89 -7.51
N HIS A 109 -18.76 -16.06 -8.14
CA HIS A 109 -18.17 -16.34 -9.46
C HIS A 109 -18.72 -15.41 -10.58
N GLU A 110 -19.98 -14.97 -10.47
CA GLU A 110 -20.57 -14.04 -11.44
C GLU A 110 -19.89 -12.66 -11.38
N GLN A 111 -19.56 -12.21 -10.18
CA GLN A 111 -18.90 -10.90 -9.98
C GLN A 111 -17.47 -10.92 -10.51
N ILE A 112 -16.75 -12.03 -10.39
CA ILE A 112 -15.41 -12.17 -10.96
C ILE A 112 -15.48 -12.31 -12.48
N ALA A 113 -16.45 -13.08 -13.00
CA ALA A 113 -16.67 -13.21 -14.43
C ALA A 113 -17.05 -11.87 -15.09
N GLU A 114 -17.83 -11.02 -14.40
CA GLU A 114 -18.16 -9.67 -14.85
C GLU A 114 -16.89 -8.81 -15.04
N ALA A 115 -15.94 -8.88 -14.10
CA ALA A 115 -14.67 -8.19 -14.24
C ALA A 115 -13.89 -8.67 -15.50
N ILE A 116 -13.84 -9.97 -15.73
CA ILE A 116 -13.17 -10.56 -16.91
C ILE A 116 -13.85 -10.08 -18.19
N LEU A 117 -15.16 -10.21 -18.28
CA LEU A 117 -15.95 -9.85 -19.46
C LEU A 117 -15.93 -8.36 -19.78
N THR A 118 -15.89 -7.51 -18.75
CA THR A 118 -15.80 -6.05 -18.90
C THR A 118 -14.51 -5.63 -19.60
N HIS A 119 -13.41 -6.31 -19.29
CA HIS A 119 -12.08 -5.99 -19.81
C HIS A 119 -11.63 -6.87 -20.98
N ASN A 120 -12.41 -7.89 -21.33
CA ASN A 120 -12.13 -8.76 -22.47
C ASN A 120 -13.41 -9.07 -23.27
N ALA A 121 -13.77 -8.15 -24.14
CA ALA A 121 -14.98 -8.25 -24.95
C ALA A 121 -14.98 -9.43 -25.98
N SER A 122 -13.85 -10.10 -26.19
CA SER A 122 -13.74 -11.27 -27.08
C SER A 122 -14.15 -12.59 -26.42
N LEU A 123 -14.21 -12.62 -25.08
CA LEU A 123 -14.58 -13.83 -24.34
C LEU A 123 -16.10 -13.98 -24.24
N ASP A 124 -16.56 -15.23 -24.34
CA ASP A 124 -17.93 -15.57 -23.99
C ASP A 124 -18.07 -15.86 -22.47
N LYS A 125 -19.34 -15.98 -22.03
CA LYS A 125 -19.61 -16.27 -20.59
C LYS A 125 -19.06 -17.62 -20.13
N LYS A 126 -18.99 -18.61 -21.00
CA LYS A 126 -18.51 -19.94 -20.65
C LYS A 126 -16.99 -19.88 -20.41
N GLU A 127 -16.26 -19.24 -21.33
CA GLU A 127 -14.83 -19.04 -21.22
C GLU A 127 -14.47 -18.22 -19.96
N ALA A 128 -15.26 -17.17 -19.66
CA ALA A 128 -15.07 -16.39 -18.44
C ALA A 128 -15.28 -17.25 -17.15
N PHE A 129 -16.28 -18.12 -17.14
CA PHE A 129 -16.51 -19.02 -15.99
C PHE A 129 -15.40 -20.08 -15.85
N GLU A 130 -14.85 -20.59 -16.94
CA GLU A 130 -13.69 -21.50 -16.92
C GLU A 130 -12.48 -20.78 -16.31
N GLN A 131 -12.20 -19.53 -16.67
CA GLN A 131 -11.15 -18.74 -16.05
C GLN A 131 -11.42 -18.46 -14.55
N VAL A 132 -12.66 -18.20 -14.14
CA VAL A 132 -13.00 -18.05 -12.72
C VAL A 132 -12.77 -19.34 -11.94
N GLU A 133 -13.03 -20.50 -12.56
CA GLU A 133 -12.77 -21.79 -11.93
C GLU A 133 -11.25 -22.01 -11.68
N GLU A 134 -10.42 -21.66 -12.68
CA GLU A 134 -8.96 -21.67 -12.54
C GLU A 134 -8.48 -20.71 -11.41
N LEU A 135 -9.03 -19.48 -11.37
CA LEU A 135 -8.72 -18.51 -10.33
C LEU A 135 -9.12 -19.01 -8.94
N PHE A 136 -10.29 -19.65 -8.80
CA PHE A 136 -10.72 -20.21 -7.52
C PHE A 136 -9.82 -21.33 -7.05
N GLN A 137 -9.42 -22.21 -7.95
CA GLN A 137 -8.44 -23.25 -7.64
C GLN A 137 -7.12 -22.65 -7.19
N LEU A 138 -6.65 -21.61 -7.87
CA LEU A 138 -5.41 -20.90 -7.59
C LEU A 138 -5.40 -20.27 -6.18
N VAL A 139 -6.51 -19.65 -5.76
CA VAL A 139 -6.64 -19.04 -4.42
C VAL A 139 -7.20 -20.02 -3.38
N GLY A 140 -7.28 -21.33 -3.68
CA GLY A 140 -7.73 -22.35 -2.74
C GLY A 140 -9.20 -22.27 -2.32
N ILE A 141 -10.09 -21.77 -3.20
CA ILE A 141 -11.55 -21.86 -3.00
C ILE A 141 -12.03 -23.19 -3.61
N PRO A 142 -12.72 -24.06 -2.83
CA PRO A 142 -13.24 -25.32 -3.32
C PRO A 142 -14.25 -25.14 -4.46
N ARG A 143 -14.20 -26.01 -5.45
CA ARG A 143 -15.04 -25.93 -6.66
C ARG A 143 -16.54 -26.00 -6.36
N ASP A 144 -16.94 -26.77 -5.36
CA ASP A 144 -18.32 -26.90 -4.91
C ASP A 144 -18.86 -25.59 -4.28
N ARG A 145 -17.99 -24.70 -3.81
CA ARG A 145 -18.32 -23.40 -3.23
C ARG A 145 -18.39 -22.29 -4.27
N MET A 146 -17.98 -22.52 -5.50
CA MET A 146 -17.89 -21.52 -6.57
C MET A 146 -19.19 -20.75 -6.81
N ARG A 147 -20.35 -21.44 -6.70
CA ARG A 147 -21.68 -20.88 -6.97
C ARG A 147 -22.37 -20.26 -5.75
N ASP A 148 -21.67 -20.18 -4.62
CA ASP A 148 -22.21 -19.62 -3.40
C ASP A 148 -22.29 -18.08 -3.44
N TYR A 149 -23.13 -17.56 -2.56
CA TYR A 149 -23.24 -16.11 -2.32
C TYR A 149 -22.22 -15.67 -1.26
N PRO A 150 -21.87 -14.36 -1.24
CA PRO A 150 -20.89 -13.85 -0.26
C PRO A 150 -21.21 -14.16 1.20
N HIS A 151 -22.47 -14.20 1.58
CA HIS A 151 -22.87 -14.50 2.97
C HIS A 151 -22.63 -15.97 3.37
N GLN A 152 -22.40 -16.85 2.42
CA GLN A 152 -22.08 -18.27 2.64
C GLN A 152 -20.57 -18.51 2.79
N TYR A 153 -19.73 -17.49 2.47
CA TYR A 153 -18.28 -17.56 2.59
C TYR A 153 -17.82 -17.18 4.00
N SER A 154 -16.78 -17.86 4.49
CA SER A 154 -16.02 -17.38 5.66
C SER A 154 -15.25 -16.11 5.33
N GLY A 155 -14.74 -15.40 6.33
CA GLY A 155 -13.90 -14.21 6.12
C GLY A 155 -12.69 -14.50 5.22
N GLY A 156 -11.96 -15.59 5.46
CA GLY A 156 -10.84 -16.02 4.62
C GLY A 156 -11.25 -16.37 3.20
N MET A 157 -12.42 -17.01 2.98
CA MET A 157 -12.93 -17.28 1.63
C MET A 157 -13.31 -16.01 0.89
N LYS A 158 -13.93 -15.03 1.57
CA LYS A 158 -14.21 -13.72 0.96
C LYS A 158 -12.92 -13.04 0.52
N GLN A 159 -11.89 -13.06 1.37
CA GLN A 159 -10.61 -12.47 1.04
C GLN A 159 -9.95 -13.15 -0.16
N ARG A 160 -9.97 -14.48 -0.22
CA ARG A 160 -9.50 -15.26 -1.38
C ARG A 160 -10.25 -14.90 -2.65
N ALA A 161 -11.57 -14.72 -2.58
CA ALA A 161 -12.39 -14.30 -3.71
C ALA A 161 -12.02 -12.88 -4.21
N ILE A 162 -11.72 -11.95 -3.29
CA ILE A 162 -11.25 -10.62 -3.65
C ILE A 162 -9.86 -10.67 -4.30
N ILE A 163 -8.97 -11.52 -3.82
CA ILE A 163 -7.65 -11.75 -4.44
C ILE A 163 -7.84 -12.34 -5.84
N ALA A 164 -8.71 -13.35 -6.01
CA ALA A 164 -9.05 -13.90 -7.33
C ALA A 164 -9.60 -12.81 -8.27
N MET A 165 -10.45 -11.93 -7.76
CA MET A 165 -10.99 -10.80 -8.51
C MET A 165 -9.90 -9.80 -8.91
N ALA A 166 -8.94 -9.50 -8.05
CA ALA A 166 -7.82 -8.63 -8.37
C ALA A 166 -6.90 -9.25 -9.44
N LEU A 167 -6.77 -10.58 -9.47
CA LEU A 167 -5.99 -11.34 -10.45
C LEU A 167 -6.72 -11.59 -11.77
N ALA A 168 -8.02 -11.31 -11.85
CA ALA A 168 -8.91 -11.72 -12.95
C ALA A 168 -8.41 -11.31 -14.34
N CYS A 169 -7.75 -10.16 -14.46
CA CYS A 169 -7.18 -9.67 -15.71
C CYS A 169 -5.65 -9.77 -15.78
N LYS A 170 -5.02 -10.53 -14.88
CA LYS A 170 -3.56 -10.75 -14.81
C LYS A 170 -2.76 -9.42 -14.78
N PRO A 171 -3.01 -8.53 -13.82
CA PRO A 171 -2.36 -7.22 -13.77
C PRO A 171 -0.86 -7.34 -13.53
N ARG A 172 -0.09 -6.34 -13.97
CA ARG A 172 1.35 -6.25 -13.67
C ARG A 172 1.65 -5.65 -12.30
N LEU A 173 0.70 -4.89 -11.73
CA LEU A 173 0.79 -4.28 -10.41
C LEU A 173 -0.48 -4.52 -9.61
N ILE A 174 -0.33 -4.97 -8.37
CA ILE A 174 -1.43 -5.03 -7.39
C ILE A 174 -1.09 -4.09 -6.22
N ILE A 175 -2.02 -3.21 -5.87
CA ILE A 175 -1.98 -2.38 -4.67
C ILE A 175 -2.85 -3.06 -3.63
N ALA A 176 -2.27 -3.55 -2.55
CA ALA A 176 -2.95 -4.25 -1.47
C ALA A 176 -3.03 -3.33 -0.23
N ASP A 177 -4.18 -2.70 -0.02
CA ASP A 177 -4.43 -1.80 1.12
C ASP A 177 -5.05 -2.59 2.27
N GLU A 178 -4.24 -2.89 3.27
CA GLU A 178 -4.58 -3.69 4.44
C GLU A 178 -5.30 -5.02 4.09
N PRO A 179 -4.70 -5.87 3.24
CA PRO A 179 -5.41 -7.00 2.63
C PRO A 179 -5.82 -8.09 3.61
N THR A 180 -5.36 -8.06 4.85
CA THR A 180 -5.64 -9.09 5.87
C THR A 180 -6.36 -8.52 7.11
N THR A 181 -6.77 -7.27 7.08
CA THR A 181 -7.54 -6.64 8.17
C THR A 181 -8.83 -7.40 8.44
N ALA A 182 -9.15 -7.59 9.73
CA ALA A 182 -10.30 -8.35 10.23
C ALA A 182 -10.24 -9.88 10.03
N LEU A 183 -9.08 -10.45 9.74
CA LEU A 183 -8.81 -11.88 9.78
C LEU A 183 -8.09 -12.27 11.08
N ASP A 184 -8.28 -13.51 11.52
CA ASP A 184 -7.45 -14.05 12.59
C ASP A 184 -6.00 -14.29 12.10
N VAL A 185 -5.05 -14.34 13.04
CA VAL A 185 -3.61 -14.40 12.75
C VAL A 185 -3.22 -15.60 11.88
N ILE A 186 -3.90 -16.74 12.06
CA ILE A 186 -3.59 -17.97 11.29
C ILE A 186 -4.03 -17.81 9.84
N VAL A 187 -5.25 -17.32 9.63
CA VAL A 187 -5.79 -17.07 8.28
C VAL A 187 -5.01 -15.95 7.59
N GLN A 188 -4.63 -14.91 8.33
CA GLN A 188 -3.78 -13.84 7.83
C GLN A 188 -2.44 -14.37 7.28
N ASP A 189 -1.72 -15.17 8.05
CA ASP A 189 -0.44 -15.78 7.61
C ASP A 189 -0.63 -16.64 6.36
N GLN A 190 -1.69 -17.46 6.31
CA GLN A 190 -2.00 -18.24 5.12
C GLN A 190 -2.24 -17.39 3.87
N ILE A 191 -3.07 -16.34 3.98
CA ILE A 191 -3.38 -15.43 2.88
C ILE A 191 -2.12 -14.69 2.39
N LEU A 192 -1.27 -14.23 3.30
CA LEU A 192 -0.01 -13.57 2.92
C LEU A 192 0.93 -14.50 2.18
N LYS A 193 1.09 -15.76 2.63
CA LYS A 193 1.89 -16.77 1.93
C LYS A 193 1.35 -17.08 0.53
N GLU A 194 0.03 -17.13 0.38
CA GLU A 194 -0.61 -17.30 -0.91
C GLU A 194 -0.34 -16.12 -1.83
N ILE A 195 -0.52 -14.90 -1.36
CA ILE A 195 -0.22 -13.68 -2.13
C ILE A 195 1.25 -13.69 -2.59
N MET A 196 2.19 -14.03 -1.72
CA MET A 196 3.62 -14.13 -2.08
C MET A 196 3.89 -15.22 -3.12
N SER A 197 3.24 -16.37 -3.01
CA SER A 197 3.34 -17.43 -4.00
C SER A 197 2.85 -16.97 -5.38
N LEU A 198 1.67 -16.33 -5.40
CA LEU A 198 1.07 -15.78 -6.61
C LEU A 198 1.93 -14.67 -7.24
N GLN A 199 2.48 -13.79 -6.41
CA GLN A 199 3.42 -12.76 -6.85
C GLN A 199 4.62 -13.38 -7.59
N LYS A 200 5.22 -14.40 -7.00
CA LYS A 200 6.39 -15.07 -7.56
C LYS A 200 6.05 -15.85 -8.83
N GLU A 201 4.93 -16.56 -8.85
CA GLU A 201 4.49 -17.40 -9.96
C GLU A 201 4.16 -16.58 -11.21
N PHE A 202 3.45 -15.45 -11.01
CA PHE A 202 3.02 -14.58 -12.12
C PHE A 202 3.94 -13.40 -12.38
N GLY A 203 5.00 -13.19 -11.59
CA GLY A 203 5.91 -12.05 -11.74
C GLY A 203 5.24 -10.69 -11.45
N ILE A 204 4.19 -10.66 -10.63
CA ILE A 204 3.40 -9.46 -10.34
C ILE A 204 4.19 -8.56 -9.40
N SER A 205 4.23 -7.26 -9.69
CA SER A 205 4.73 -6.25 -8.76
C SER A 205 3.66 -5.90 -7.73
N MET A 206 4.05 -5.60 -6.49
CA MET A 206 3.06 -5.33 -5.44
C MET A 206 3.41 -4.10 -4.61
N ILE A 207 2.41 -3.31 -4.29
CA ILE A 207 2.47 -2.30 -3.25
C ILE A 207 1.61 -2.78 -2.08
N PHE A 208 2.22 -2.99 -0.92
CA PHE A 208 1.52 -3.32 0.32
C PHE A 208 1.37 -2.07 1.17
N ILE A 209 0.17 -1.79 1.61
CA ILE A 209 -0.14 -0.74 2.57
C ILE A 209 -0.60 -1.42 3.85
N SER A 210 0.09 -1.15 4.96
CA SER A 210 -0.27 -1.71 6.27
C SER A 210 0.07 -0.73 7.39
N HIS A 211 -0.64 -0.83 8.52
CA HIS A 211 -0.21 -0.23 9.77
C HIS A 211 0.69 -1.19 10.57
N ASP A 212 0.73 -2.47 10.22
CA ASP A 212 1.55 -3.49 10.85
C ASP A 212 2.87 -3.67 10.09
N ILE A 213 3.96 -3.25 10.73
CA ILE A 213 5.29 -3.32 10.15
C ILE A 213 5.80 -4.77 10.01
N SER A 214 5.31 -5.70 10.85
CA SER A 214 5.71 -7.09 10.78
C SER A 214 5.21 -7.78 9.52
N ILE A 215 3.99 -7.48 9.10
CA ILE A 215 3.44 -7.99 7.83
C ILE A 215 4.31 -7.55 6.66
N VAL A 216 4.64 -6.25 6.62
CA VAL A 216 5.43 -5.68 5.53
C VAL A 216 6.86 -6.25 5.53
N ALA A 217 7.42 -6.51 6.72
CA ALA A 217 8.71 -7.18 6.85
C ALA A 217 8.73 -8.58 6.23
N ASP A 218 7.63 -9.31 6.33
CA ASP A 218 7.57 -10.68 5.82
C ASP A 218 7.38 -10.74 4.29
N VAL A 219 6.65 -9.76 3.72
CA VAL A 219 6.18 -9.85 2.32
C VAL A 219 6.88 -8.89 1.35
N CYS A 220 7.58 -7.83 1.83
CA CYS A 220 8.12 -6.81 0.97
C CYS A 220 9.64 -6.89 0.79
N HIS A 221 10.12 -6.46 -0.38
CA HIS A 221 11.55 -6.30 -0.68
C HIS A 221 12.06 -4.96 -0.19
N ASP A 222 11.30 -3.91 -0.42
CA ASP A 222 11.63 -2.54 -0.02
C ASP A 222 10.51 -1.97 0.86
N ILE A 223 10.85 -1.02 1.73
CA ILE A 223 9.94 -0.42 2.70
C ILE A 223 10.01 1.09 2.63
N GLY A 224 8.86 1.73 2.61
CA GLY A 224 8.68 3.15 2.79
C GLY A 224 7.93 3.45 4.09
N ILE A 225 8.53 4.24 4.95
CA ILE A 225 7.92 4.67 6.21
C ILE A 225 7.24 6.02 6.00
N MET A 226 5.93 6.07 6.20
CA MET A 226 5.13 7.28 6.06
C MET A 226 4.75 7.86 7.42
N TYR A 227 4.94 9.15 7.59
CA TYR A 227 4.48 9.90 8.75
C TYR A 227 3.83 11.22 8.34
N ALA A 228 2.60 11.41 8.77
CA ALA A 228 1.89 12.68 8.60
C ALA A 228 1.93 13.24 7.16
N GLY A 229 1.71 12.39 6.15
CA GLY A 229 1.68 12.75 4.73
C GLY A 229 3.05 12.77 4.03
N LYS A 230 4.14 12.51 4.71
CA LYS A 230 5.48 12.46 4.11
C LYS A 230 6.08 11.05 4.16
N LEU A 231 6.86 10.71 3.16
CA LEU A 231 7.78 9.58 3.20
C LEU A 231 9.01 10.04 3.99
N VAL A 232 9.28 9.41 5.14
CA VAL A 232 10.36 9.84 6.04
C VAL A 232 11.57 8.93 6.02
N GLU A 233 11.40 7.69 5.59
CA GLU A 233 12.48 6.74 5.38
C GLU A 233 12.09 5.75 4.27
N HIS A 234 13.06 5.37 3.45
CA HIS A 234 12.88 4.40 2.37
C HIS A 234 14.15 3.60 2.17
N GLY A 235 14.02 2.28 2.08
CA GLY A 235 15.17 1.42 1.89
C GLY A 235 14.79 -0.05 1.68
N SER A 236 15.80 -0.90 1.52
CA SER A 236 15.57 -2.34 1.55
C SER A 236 15.03 -2.75 2.91
N ARG A 237 14.24 -3.80 2.95
CA ARG A 237 13.71 -4.37 4.20
C ARG A 237 14.82 -4.58 5.22
N GLU A 238 15.93 -5.20 4.80
CA GLU A 238 17.04 -5.52 5.68
C GLU A 238 17.63 -4.24 6.32
N GLU A 239 17.81 -3.16 5.56
CA GLU A 239 18.40 -1.93 6.06
C GLU A 239 17.47 -1.16 7.00
N VAL A 240 16.19 -1.02 6.63
CA VAL A 240 15.20 -0.33 7.45
C VAL A 240 15.01 -1.01 8.81
N PHE A 241 15.06 -2.36 8.85
CA PHE A 241 14.92 -3.12 10.10
C PHE A 241 16.21 -3.17 10.92
N SER A 242 17.37 -3.36 10.28
CA SER A 242 18.65 -3.51 11.00
C SER A 242 19.26 -2.18 11.41
N ASN A 243 19.08 -1.15 10.59
CA ASN A 243 19.69 0.18 10.78
C ASN A 243 18.69 1.32 10.54
N PRO A 244 17.56 1.36 11.28
CA PRO A 244 16.57 2.42 11.11
C PRO A 244 17.22 3.79 11.31
N ALA A 245 17.09 4.68 10.34
CA ALA A 245 17.75 5.97 10.38
C ALA A 245 16.84 7.04 11.01
N HIS A 246 15.57 7.13 10.61
CA HIS A 246 14.65 8.13 11.10
C HIS A 246 14.22 7.83 12.56
N PRO A 247 14.20 8.83 13.47
CA PRO A 247 13.73 8.62 14.84
C PRO A 247 12.31 8.05 14.95
N TYR A 248 11.41 8.38 14.02
CA TYR A 248 10.08 7.80 13.95
C TYR A 248 10.13 6.30 13.63
N THR A 249 10.97 5.86 12.70
CA THR A 249 11.14 4.44 12.36
C THR A 249 11.67 3.65 13.56
N LYS A 250 12.65 4.21 14.29
CA LYS A 250 13.16 3.61 15.53
C LYS A 250 12.06 3.44 16.57
N ALA A 251 11.24 4.47 16.77
CA ALA A 251 10.12 4.44 17.69
C ALA A 251 9.03 3.44 17.22
N LEU A 252 8.74 3.40 15.92
CA LEU A 252 7.76 2.48 15.33
C LEU A 252 8.20 1.03 15.54
N LEU A 253 9.44 0.68 15.23
CA LEU A 253 9.99 -0.66 15.44
C LEU A 253 10.01 -1.05 16.91
N SER A 254 10.32 -0.11 17.83
CA SER A 254 10.32 -0.36 19.28
C SER A 254 8.91 -0.55 19.86
N SER A 255 7.87 -0.18 19.13
CA SER A 255 6.46 -0.34 19.55
C SER A 255 5.89 -1.73 19.22
N TYR A 256 6.60 -2.53 18.42
CA TYR A 256 6.16 -3.88 18.02
C TYR A 256 6.95 -4.95 18.77
N PRO A 257 6.27 -6.04 19.19
CA PRO A 257 6.93 -7.16 19.85
C PRO A 257 7.83 -7.90 18.87
N THR A 258 9.09 -8.06 19.18
CA THR A 258 9.98 -8.99 18.48
C THR A 258 9.78 -10.40 19.02
N LEU A 259 9.57 -11.37 18.13
CA LEU A 259 9.44 -12.79 18.51
C LEU A 259 10.81 -13.42 18.87
N THR A 260 11.90 -12.80 18.44
CA THR A 260 13.28 -13.26 18.66
C THR A 260 14.09 -12.15 19.34
N GLY A 261 14.77 -12.50 20.45
CA GLY A 261 15.62 -11.56 21.21
C GLY A 261 15.19 -11.34 22.64
N GLU A 262 15.88 -10.44 23.34
CA GLU A 262 15.51 -10.04 24.70
C GLU A 262 14.16 -9.32 24.68
N LYS A 263 13.28 -9.67 25.64
CA LYS A 263 11.98 -9.01 25.83
C LYS A 263 12.19 -7.54 26.17
N SER A 264 12.15 -6.68 25.17
CA SER A 264 12.13 -5.23 25.40
C SER A 264 10.74 -4.79 25.84
N ARG A 265 10.68 -3.81 26.74
CA ARG A 265 9.41 -3.17 27.12
C ARG A 265 8.89 -2.40 25.91
N LEU A 266 7.70 -2.73 25.42
CA LEU A 266 7.05 -1.98 24.34
C LEU A 266 6.86 -0.52 24.80
N MET A 267 7.37 0.40 24.01
CA MET A 267 7.26 1.83 24.28
C MET A 267 6.33 2.46 23.25
N PRO A 268 5.13 2.92 23.65
CA PRO A 268 4.26 3.63 22.72
C PRO A 268 4.93 4.94 22.27
N ILE A 269 4.70 5.33 21.03
CA ILE A 269 5.18 6.61 20.52
C ILE A 269 4.39 7.73 21.21
N PRO A 270 5.04 8.62 21.98
CA PRO A 270 4.34 9.62 22.79
C PRO A 270 3.69 10.71 21.90
N GLY A 271 2.65 11.36 22.40
CA GLY A 271 1.97 12.48 21.74
C GLY A 271 1.04 12.07 20.59
N GLU A 272 0.48 13.05 19.90
CA GLU A 272 -0.46 12.89 18.79
C GLU A 272 0.16 13.27 17.45
N THR A 273 -0.41 12.76 16.37
CA THR A 273 -0.04 13.16 15.00
C THR A 273 -0.46 14.62 14.76
N PRO A 274 0.34 15.40 13.99
CA PRO A 274 0.03 16.79 13.74
C PRO A 274 -1.23 16.96 12.88
N ASN A 275 -1.88 18.12 13.04
CA ASN A 275 -3.01 18.49 12.20
C ASN A 275 -2.53 18.80 10.77
N LEU A 276 -2.99 18.02 9.80
CA LEU A 276 -2.59 18.14 8.40
C LEU A 276 -3.39 19.21 7.62
N ILE A 277 -4.35 19.88 8.23
CA ILE A 277 -4.96 21.10 7.65
C ILE A 277 -4.00 22.29 7.84
N HIS A 278 -3.31 22.33 8.96
CA HIS A 278 -2.29 23.31 9.28
C HIS A 278 -1.00 22.57 9.69
N PRO A 279 -0.31 21.95 8.71
CA PRO A 279 0.88 21.16 9.04
C PRO A 279 1.96 22.07 9.65
N PRO A 280 2.69 21.59 10.66
CA PRO A 280 3.76 22.36 11.25
C PRO A 280 4.86 22.65 10.22
N SER A 281 5.48 23.84 10.28
CA SER A 281 6.69 24.12 9.53
C SER A 281 7.81 23.17 9.92
N GLY A 282 8.73 22.87 9.01
CA GLY A 282 9.86 21.97 9.28
C GLY A 282 9.46 20.49 9.43
N CYS A 283 10.14 19.78 10.33
CA CYS A 283 9.90 18.35 10.53
C CYS A 283 8.56 18.09 11.23
N ARG A 284 7.69 17.30 10.59
CA ARG A 284 6.36 16.94 11.13
C ARG A 284 6.42 16.05 12.38
N PHE A 285 7.52 15.31 12.56
CA PHE A 285 7.72 14.46 13.73
C PHE A 285 8.36 15.18 14.93
N ARG A 286 8.80 16.44 14.80
CA ARG A 286 9.59 17.16 15.80
C ARG A 286 9.00 17.16 17.21
N ASP A 287 7.68 17.31 17.34
CA ASP A 287 7.02 17.42 18.66
C ASP A 287 6.97 16.07 19.41
N ARG A 288 7.24 14.97 18.73
CA ARG A 288 7.31 13.60 19.25
C ARG A 288 8.73 13.02 19.19
N CYS A 289 9.67 13.76 18.61
CA CYS A 289 11.03 13.29 18.39
C CYS A 289 11.90 13.52 19.64
N PRO A 290 12.47 12.46 20.26
CA PRO A 290 13.33 12.61 21.44
C PRO A 290 14.62 13.39 21.17
N GLY A 291 15.03 13.46 19.89
CA GLY A 291 16.23 14.19 19.47
C GLY A 291 15.94 15.50 18.73
N ALA A 292 14.76 16.11 18.87
CA ALA A 292 14.40 17.33 18.14
C ALA A 292 15.36 18.48 18.46
N LYS A 293 15.83 19.15 17.39
CA LYS A 293 16.69 20.35 17.47
C LYS A 293 15.94 21.56 16.92
N GLU A 294 16.47 22.77 17.18
CA GLU A 294 15.86 24.02 16.69
C GLU A 294 15.70 24.03 15.15
N ALA A 295 16.69 23.48 14.42
CA ALA A 295 16.62 23.32 12.97
C ALA A 295 15.40 22.51 12.49
N CYS A 296 14.85 21.60 13.32
CA CYS A 296 13.66 20.83 12.97
C CYS A 296 12.38 21.69 12.96
N LYS A 297 12.40 22.91 13.50
CA LYS A 297 11.22 23.80 13.57
C LYS A 297 11.01 24.64 12.30
N THR A 298 12.09 25.08 11.67
CA THR A 298 12.02 26.08 10.60
C THR A 298 12.69 25.66 9.30
N GLY A 299 13.59 24.69 9.34
CA GLY A 299 14.30 24.21 8.16
C GLY A 299 13.47 23.26 7.30
N GLU A 300 13.90 23.06 6.06
CA GLU A 300 13.41 21.97 5.23
C GLU A 300 14.27 20.72 5.44
N ALA A 301 13.65 19.59 5.71
CA ALA A 301 14.37 18.33 5.77
C ALA A 301 14.84 17.95 4.36
N VAL A 302 16.05 17.47 4.26
CA VAL A 302 16.61 16.95 3.01
C VAL A 302 16.78 15.44 3.11
N TRP A 303 16.67 14.79 1.96
CA TRP A 303 16.97 13.37 1.86
C TRP A 303 18.47 13.14 2.06
N LEU A 304 18.78 12.26 2.99
CA LEU A 304 20.16 11.82 3.29
C LEU A 304 20.26 10.34 2.93
N GLU A 305 21.21 9.99 2.09
CA GLU A 305 21.55 8.61 1.79
C GLU A 305 22.42 8.05 2.92
N THR A 306 21.92 7.02 3.59
CA THR A 306 22.66 6.28 4.62
C THR A 306 23.41 5.10 4.01
N SER A 307 22.90 4.58 2.89
CA SER A 307 23.54 3.60 2.01
C SER A 307 22.97 3.72 0.58
N PRO A 308 23.49 3.00 -0.42
CA PRO A 308 23.02 3.08 -1.82
C PRO A 308 21.54 2.78 -2.04
N ARG A 309 20.90 2.07 -1.10
CA ARG A 309 19.48 1.71 -1.17
C ARG A 309 18.68 2.17 0.04
N HIS A 310 19.24 3.02 0.89
CA HIS A 310 18.61 3.46 2.11
C HIS A 310 18.74 4.97 2.29
N LYS A 311 17.63 5.67 2.36
CA LYS A 311 17.55 7.12 2.51
C LYS A 311 16.55 7.54 3.58
N THR A 312 16.81 8.64 4.25
CA THR A 312 15.97 9.20 5.32
C THR A 312 15.79 10.70 5.16
N LEU A 313 14.61 11.18 5.49
CA LEU A 313 14.24 12.59 5.48
C LEU A 313 14.37 13.17 6.90
N CYS A 314 15.61 13.45 7.34
CA CYS A 314 15.88 13.88 8.70
C CYS A 314 17.00 14.91 8.81
N TYR A 315 16.83 15.95 9.64
CA TYR A 315 17.87 16.95 9.91
C TYR A 315 19.07 16.42 10.70
N GLN A 316 18.91 15.34 11.45
CA GLN A 316 19.91 14.84 12.40
C GLN A 316 20.85 13.81 11.82
N CYS A 317 20.43 13.08 10.81
CA CYS A 317 21.19 11.94 10.30
C CYS A 317 22.49 12.33 9.58
N GLY A 318 22.78 13.61 9.37
CA GLY A 318 24.04 14.06 8.78
C GLY A 318 25.25 14.07 9.72
N ALA A 319 25.05 14.10 11.04
CA ALA A 319 26.14 14.27 12.01
C ALA A 319 26.35 13.05 12.94
N ASP A 320 25.31 12.29 13.27
CA ASP A 320 25.34 11.31 14.36
C ASP A 320 24.83 9.90 13.97
N CYS A 321 24.60 9.62 12.69
CA CYS A 321 24.18 8.29 12.21
C CYS A 321 25.36 7.43 11.68
N ARG A 322 26.58 7.74 12.10
CA ARG A 322 27.76 6.90 11.84
C ARG A 322 28.14 6.10 13.09
#